data_c0677f975f0fd01e6c07136d9b9ca471
#
_entry.id   c0677f975f0fd01e6c07136d9b9ca471
#
_cell.length_a   1.000
_cell.length_b   1.000
_cell.length_c   1.000
_cell.angle_alpha   90.00
_cell.angle_beta   90.00
_cell.angle_gamma   90.00
#
_symmetry.space_group_name_H-M   'P 1'
#
loop_
_entity.id
_entity.type
_entity.pdbx_description
1 polymer ?
#
loop_
_entity_poly.entity_id
_entity_poly.type
_entity_poly.pdbx_seq_one_letter_code
_entity_poly.pdbx_strand_id
1 'polypeptide(L)'
;MKCDKHTMLLYAVTDRAWTGRETLRQQVEDALKGGVTCVQLREKELDDAAFLQEAMELSALCRSYGVPFIINDNVEIAIKCHADGIHVGQEDMAAADVRAKVGPDMIIGVSAHSVEEAHLAVAHGADYLGVGAAFSTHTKTDVDVLPEGRLKEICDSVDVPVVAIGGIHKDNILKLKGSGADGVALVSAIFSAEDIEAECKELKALTEQIIYSNSTF
;
A
#
# COMPACT_ATOMS: atom_id res chain seq x y z
N MET A 1 1.06 -14.12 8.22
CA MET A 1 2.15 -13.14 8.56
C MET A 1 1.48 -11.99 9.28
N LYS A 2 2.04 -11.45 10.38
CA LYS A 2 1.43 -10.28 11.02
C LYS A 2 1.88 -9.02 10.29
N CYS A 3 0.96 -8.07 10.11
CA CYS A 3 1.29 -6.73 9.63
C CYS A 3 2.06 -5.99 10.71
N ASP A 4 3.23 -5.45 10.39
CA ASP A 4 4.04 -4.62 11.27
C ASP A 4 4.60 -3.39 10.51
N LYS A 5 5.23 -2.48 11.25
CA LYS A 5 5.78 -1.25 10.67
C LYS A 5 6.88 -1.50 9.62
N HIS A 6 7.67 -2.57 9.77
CA HIS A 6 8.70 -2.93 8.80
C HIS A 6 8.09 -3.44 7.49
N THR A 7 7.00 -4.21 7.60
CA THR A 7 6.22 -4.68 6.46
C THR A 7 5.65 -3.52 5.63
N MET A 8 5.27 -2.43 6.28
CA MET A 8 4.65 -1.26 5.64
C MET A 8 5.63 -0.17 5.18
N LEU A 9 6.94 -0.36 5.33
CA LEU A 9 7.96 0.68 5.08
C LEU A 9 7.91 1.22 3.64
N LEU A 10 8.06 0.36 2.64
CA LEU A 10 7.99 0.73 1.21
C LEU A 10 6.99 -0.16 0.50
N TYR A 11 5.82 0.37 0.23
CA TYR A 11 4.66 -0.36 -0.26
C TYR A 11 4.39 -0.01 -1.73
N ALA A 12 4.59 -0.97 -2.63
CA ALA A 12 4.32 -0.81 -4.05
C ALA A 12 2.85 -1.15 -4.35
N VAL A 13 2.12 -0.24 -4.98
CA VAL A 13 0.76 -0.46 -5.48
C VAL A 13 0.80 -0.44 -7.00
N THR A 14 0.43 -1.55 -7.65
CA THR A 14 0.53 -1.69 -9.11
C THR A 14 -0.49 -0.83 -9.85
N ASP A 15 -0.13 -0.44 -11.07
CA ASP A 15 -1.04 0.20 -12.00
C ASP A 15 -0.70 -0.21 -13.44
N ARG A 16 -1.69 -0.70 -14.18
CA ARG A 16 -1.52 -1.20 -15.54
C ARG A 16 -1.13 -0.12 -16.56
N ALA A 17 -1.35 1.15 -16.26
CA ALA A 17 -0.95 2.26 -17.11
C ALA A 17 0.54 2.27 -17.49
N TRP A 18 1.40 1.60 -16.70
CA TRP A 18 2.85 1.61 -16.86
C TRP A 18 3.43 0.32 -17.49
N THR A 19 2.60 -0.63 -17.92
CA THR A 19 3.06 -1.92 -18.47
C THR A 19 3.53 -1.87 -19.95
N GLY A 20 3.80 -0.69 -20.49
CA GLY A 20 4.16 -0.52 -21.91
C GLY A 20 5.56 -1.01 -22.29
N ARG A 21 6.49 -1.15 -21.36
CA ARG A 21 7.89 -1.57 -21.60
C ARG A 21 8.13 -3.02 -21.17
N GLU A 22 7.55 -3.41 -20.05
CA GLU A 22 7.75 -4.70 -19.41
C GLU A 22 6.40 -5.25 -18.93
N THR A 23 6.35 -6.55 -18.70
CA THR A 23 5.18 -7.17 -18.08
C THR A 23 5.05 -6.69 -16.63
N LEU A 24 3.82 -6.68 -16.09
CA LEU A 24 3.59 -6.33 -14.69
C LEU A 24 4.43 -7.21 -13.74
N ARG A 25 4.56 -8.50 -14.06
CA ARG A 25 5.39 -9.44 -13.30
C ARG A 25 6.86 -9.00 -13.24
N GLN A 26 7.45 -8.58 -14.37
CA GLN A 26 8.84 -8.10 -14.41
C GLN A 26 9.01 -6.83 -13.58
N GLN A 27 8.10 -5.87 -13.72
CA GLN A 27 8.10 -4.63 -12.93
C GLN A 27 8.01 -4.90 -11.42
N VAL A 28 7.14 -5.82 -11.00
CA VAL A 28 7.02 -6.22 -9.59
C VAL A 28 8.29 -6.93 -9.12
N GLU A 29 8.91 -7.80 -9.94
CA GLU A 29 10.15 -8.46 -9.58
C GLU A 29 11.30 -7.46 -9.38
N ASP A 30 11.42 -6.44 -10.24
CA ASP A 30 12.43 -5.40 -10.10
C ASP A 30 12.16 -4.49 -8.89
N ALA A 31 10.90 -4.21 -8.57
CA ALA A 31 10.54 -3.53 -7.33
C ALA A 31 10.94 -4.35 -6.08
N LEU A 32 10.73 -5.66 -6.10
CA LEU A 32 11.15 -6.57 -5.02
C LEU A 32 12.67 -6.62 -4.85
N LYS A 33 13.45 -6.68 -5.96
CA LYS A 33 14.92 -6.56 -5.94
C LYS A 33 15.37 -5.20 -5.39
N GLY A 34 14.60 -4.14 -5.66
CA GLY A 34 14.81 -2.79 -5.14
C GLY A 34 14.49 -2.64 -3.65
N GLY A 35 13.92 -3.68 -3.02
CA GLY A 35 13.70 -3.73 -1.57
C GLY A 35 12.33 -3.23 -1.12
N VAL A 36 11.33 -3.29 -1.99
CA VAL A 36 9.91 -3.13 -1.62
C VAL A 36 9.55 -4.14 -0.52
N THR A 37 8.81 -3.69 0.48
CA THR A 37 8.47 -4.46 1.67
C THR A 37 7.03 -4.97 1.69
N CYS A 38 6.17 -4.46 0.80
CA CYS A 38 4.80 -4.91 0.59
C CYS A 38 4.39 -4.63 -0.86
N VAL A 39 3.61 -5.52 -1.47
CA VAL A 39 3.10 -5.36 -2.84
C VAL A 39 1.58 -5.47 -2.83
N GLN A 40 0.89 -4.51 -3.46
CA GLN A 40 -0.55 -4.56 -3.70
C GLN A 40 -0.84 -4.66 -5.19
N LEU A 41 -1.59 -5.67 -5.60
CA LEU A 41 -2.15 -5.76 -6.94
C LEU A 41 -3.46 -4.97 -6.98
N ARG A 42 -3.43 -3.84 -7.70
CA ARG A 42 -4.59 -3.04 -8.03
C ARG A 42 -4.93 -3.27 -9.51
N GLU A 43 -6.08 -3.89 -9.75
CA GLU A 43 -6.56 -4.25 -11.08
C GLU A 43 -7.99 -3.73 -11.27
N LYS A 44 -8.24 -3.04 -12.39
CA LYS A 44 -9.54 -2.42 -12.70
C LYS A 44 -10.03 -2.75 -14.12
N GLU A 45 -9.24 -3.46 -14.92
CA GLU A 45 -9.50 -3.66 -16.36
C GLU A 45 -9.71 -5.13 -16.74
N LEU A 46 -9.10 -6.07 -16.01
CA LEU A 46 -9.20 -7.49 -16.30
C LEU A 46 -10.53 -8.08 -15.83
N ASP A 47 -10.98 -9.12 -16.55
CA ASP A 47 -12.04 -9.99 -16.02
C ASP A 47 -11.53 -10.84 -14.85
N ASP A 48 -12.45 -11.45 -14.11
CA ASP A 48 -12.14 -12.22 -12.90
C ASP A 48 -11.17 -13.38 -13.14
N ALA A 49 -11.21 -14.03 -14.31
CA ALA A 49 -10.35 -15.17 -14.62
C ALA A 49 -8.91 -14.71 -14.87
N ALA A 50 -8.73 -13.67 -15.67
CA ALA A 50 -7.43 -13.07 -15.95
C ALA A 50 -6.84 -12.41 -14.69
N PHE A 51 -7.67 -11.71 -13.90
CA PHE A 51 -7.25 -11.13 -12.63
C PHE A 51 -6.76 -12.22 -11.64
N LEU A 52 -7.50 -13.33 -11.50
CA LEU A 52 -7.09 -14.43 -10.65
C LEU A 52 -5.76 -15.05 -11.10
N GLN A 53 -5.57 -15.25 -12.40
CA GLN A 53 -4.33 -15.79 -12.94
C GLN A 53 -3.13 -14.88 -12.63
N GLU A 54 -3.24 -13.58 -12.87
CA GLU A 54 -2.20 -12.60 -12.55
C GLU A 54 -1.94 -12.52 -11.04
N ALA A 55 -3.00 -12.54 -10.23
CA ALA A 55 -2.90 -12.54 -8.77
C ALA A 55 -2.15 -13.78 -8.25
N MET A 56 -2.40 -14.98 -8.79
CA MET A 56 -1.70 -16.21 -8.42
C MET A 56 -0.21 -16.14 -8.80
N GLU A 57 0.12 -15.61 -9.98
CA GLU A 57 1.50 -15.44 -10.43
C GLU A 57 2.27 -14.47 -9.53
N LEU A 58 1.70 -13.31 -9.22
CA LEU A 58 2.33 -12.30 -8.36
C LEU A 58 2.40 -12.74 -6.89
N SER A 59 1.39 -13.46 -6.38
CA SER A 59 1.42 -14.06 -5.05
C SER A 59 2.60 -15.04 -4.90
N ALA A 60 2.81 -15.92 -5.89
CA ALA A 60 3.93 -16.85 -5.88
C ALA A 60 5.29 -16.11 -5.95
N LEU A 61 5.38 -15.05 -6.76
CA LEU A 61 6.57 -14.22 -6.86
C LEU A 61 6.89 -13.53 -5.54
N CYS A 62 5.95 -12.80 -4.95
CA CYS A 62 6.13 -12.10 -3.68
C CYS A 62 6.53 -13.05 -2.54
N ARG A 63 5.91 -14.24 -2.50
CA ARG A 63 6.26 -15.29 -1.54
C ARG A 63 7.71 -15.76 -1.68
N SER A 64 8.25 -15.84 -2.89
CA SER A 64 9.66 -16.23 -3.12
C SER A 64 10.66 -15.21 -2.58
N TYR A 65 10.24 -13.95 -2.43
CA TYR A 65 11.01 -12.88 -1.81
C TYR A 65 10.69 -12.67 -0.32
N GLY A 66 9.72 -13.40 0.24
CA GLY A 66 9.26 -13.22 1.62
C GLY A 66 8.53 -11.91 1.87
N VAL A 67 7.97 -11.30 0.81
CA VAL A 67 7.24 -10.02 0.84
C VAL A 67 5.74 -10.30 0.80
N PRO A 68 4.91 -9.72 1.71
CA PRO A 68 3.47 -9.91 1.69
C PRO A 68 2.82 -9.33 0.43
N PHE A 69 1.82 -10.06 -0.05
CA PHE A 69 1.04 -9.74 -1.23
C PHE A 69 -0.40 -9.41 -0.86
N ILE A 70 -0.86 -8.24 -1.27
CA ILE A 70 -2.18 -7.68 -0.95
C ILE A 70 -3.00 -7.55 -2.23
N ILE A 71 -4.28 -7.88 -2.18
CA ILE A 71 -5.24 -7.60 -3.26
C ILE A 71 -6.02 -6.32 -2.94
N ASN A 72 -6.25 -5.49 -3.96
CA ASN A 72 -7.11 -4.31 -3.82
C ASN A 72 -8.58 -4.67 -4.11
N ASP A 73 -9.50 -4.34 -3.21
CA ASP A 73 -10.96 -4.40 -3.25
C ASP A 73 -11.58 -5.81 -3.40
N ASN A 74 -11.01 -6.71 -4.19
CA ASN A 74 -11.64 -7.99 -4.53
C ASN A 74 -11.34 -9.11 -3.52
N VAL A 75 -12.25 -9.28 -2.54
CA VAL A 75 -12.14 -10.30 -1.47
C VAL A 75 -12.08 -11.72 -2.01
N GLU A 76 -12.87 -12.04 -3.05
CA GLU A 76 -12.93 -13.39 -3.62
C GLU A 76 -11.59 -13.76 -4.29
N ILE A 77 -10.97 -12.83 -5.01
CA ILE A 77 -9.65 -13.02 -5.60
C ILE A 77 -8.60 -13.18 -4.50
N ALA A 78 -8.64 -12.35 -3.43
CA ALA A 78 -7.70 -12.46 -2.32
C ALA A 78 -7.73 -13.85 -1.68
N ILE A 79 -8.91 -14.40 -1.45
CA ILE A 79 -9.09 -15.75 -0.90
C ILE A 79 -8.56 -16.80 -1.87
N LYS A 80 -8.95 -16.74 -3.16
CA LYS A 80 -8.61 -17.76 -4.17
C LYS A 80 -7.13 -17.81 -4.51
N CYS A 81 -6.43 -16.65 -4.54
CA CYS A 81 -4.98 -16.60 -4.80
C CYS A 81 -4.13 -16.79 -3.55
N HIS A 82 -4.75 -17.03 -2.39
CA HIS A 82 -4.08 -17.11 -1.09
C HIS A 82 -3.19 -15.88 -0.82
N ALA A 83 -3.72 -14.69 -1.05
CA ALA A 83 -3.03 -13.45 -0.71
C ALA A 83 -2.80 -13.35 0.80
N ASP A 84 -1.74 -12.65 1.21
CA ASP A 84 -1.48 -12.36 2.62
C ASP A 84 -2.47 -11.36 3.19
N GLY A 85 -3.08 -10.52 2.33
CA GLY A 85 -4.07 -9.54 2.76
C GLY A 85 -4.93 -8.96 1.64
N ILE A 86 -5.81 -8.07 2.08
CA ILE A 86 -6.70 -7.27 1.23
C ILE A 86 -6.67 -5.82 1.68
N HIS A 87 -6.78 -4.89 0.72
CA HIS A 87 -6.95 -3.47 0.99
C HIS A 87 -8.27 -2.98 0.41
N VAL A 88 -9.09 -2.31 1.20
CA VAL A 88 -10.41 -1.80 0.81
C VAL A 88 -10.52 -0.29 1.04
N GLY A 89 -11.31 0.38 0.21
CA GLY A 89 -11.69 1.79 0.37
C GLY A 89 -12.92 1.95 1.27
N GLN A 90 -13.36 3.22 1.46
CA GLN A 90 -14.52 3.54 2.30
C GLN A 90 -15.85 3.15 1.66
N GLU A 91 -15.93 3.13 0.33
CA GLU A 91 -17.14 2.77 -0.45
C GLU A 91 -17.21 1.27 -0.75
N ASP A 92 -16.15 0.51 -0.46
CA ASP A 92 -16.07 -0.92 -0.66
C ASP A 92 -16.75 -1.66 0.51
N MET A 93 -16.60 -2.97 0.56
CA MET A 93 -17.14 -3.75 1.67
C MET A 93 -16.57 -3.26 3.01
N ALA A 94 -17.41 -3.01 4.01
CA ALA A 94 -16.97 -2.58 5.33
C ALA A 94 -15.94 -3.55 5.92
N ALA A 95 -14.90 -3.04 6.57
CA ALA A 95 -13.81 -3.85 7.12
C ALA A 95 -14.30 -5.00 8.02
N ALA A 96 -15.40 -4.80 8.76
CA ALA A 96 -16.03 -5.85 9.57
C ALA A 96 -16.57 -7.02 8.73
N ASP A 97 -17.19 -6.72 7.58
CA ASP A 97 -17.71 -7.73 6.66
C ASP A 97 -16.57 -8.47 5.95
N VAL A 98 -15.50 -7.75 5.60
CA VAL A 98 -14.27 -8.35 5.08
C VAL A 98 -13.69 -9.30 6.11
N ARG A 99 -13.50 -8.86 7.36
CA ARG A 99 -12.97 -9.69 8.46
C ARG A 99 -13.81 -10.95 8.68
N ALA A 100 -15.12 -10.84 8.61
CA ALA A 100 -16.02 -12.00 8.74
C ALA A 100 -15.83 -13.04 7.62
N LYS A 101 -15.47 -12.58 6.41
CA LYS A 101 -15.22 -13.47 5.25
C LYS A 101 -13.82 -14.08 5.24
N VAL A 102 -12.79 -13.30 5.55
CA VAL A 102 -11.39 -13.72 5.39
C VAL A 102 -10.80 -14.37 6.66
N GLY A 103 -11.48 -14.25 7.80
CA GLY A 103 -11.02 -14.79 9.08
C GLY A 103 -9.92 -13.94 9.73
N PRO A 104 -9.30 -14.42 10.83
CA PRO A 104 -8.40 -13.64 11.67
C PRO A 104 -6.97 -13.49 11.12
N ASP A 105 -6.58 -14.31 10.16
CA ASP A 105 -5.17 -14.45 9.74
C ASP A 105 -4.81 -13.55 8.56
N MET A 106 -5.78 -13.16 7.72
CA MET A 106 -5.55 -12.30 6.57
C MET A 106 -5.38 -10.84 7.01
N ILE A 107 -4.38 -10.16 6.50
CA ILE A 107 -4.14 -8.73 6.72
C ILE A 107 -5.25 -7.92 6.06
N ILE A 108 -5.86 -6.98 6.78
CA ILE A 108 -6.84 -6.04 6.24
C ILE A 108 -6.27 -4.62 6.32
N GLY A 109 -6.08 -3.99 5.16
CA GLY A 109 -5.81 -2.56 5.03
C GLY A 109 -7.06 -1.79 4.69
N VAL A 110 -7.18 -0.58 5.23
CA VAL A 110 -8.31 0.32 4.95
C VAL A 110 -7.80 1.72 4.63
N SER A 111 -8.36 2.31 3.57
CA SER A 111 -8.12 3.74 3.28
C SER A 111 -8.83 4.61 4.31
N ALA A 112 -8.19 5.68 4.80
CA ALA A 112 -8.80 6.65 5.70
C ALA A 112 -8.36 8.08 5.36
N HIS A 113 -9.27 9.05 5.52
CA HIS A 113 -9.08 10.47 5.20
C HIS A 113 -9.36 11.38 6.41
N SER A 114 -9.90 10.81 7.48
CA SER A 114 -10.18 11.49 8.75
C SER A 114 -9.87 10.61 9.96
N VAL A 115 -9.78 11.22 11.14
CA VAL A 115 -9.58 10.50 12.40
C VAL A 115 -10.77 9.58 12.69
N GLU A 116 -11.98 10.02 12.37
CA GLU A 116 -13.22 9.24 12.56
C GLU A 116 -13.20 7.97 11.69
N GLU A 117 -12.82 8.10 10.41
CA GLU A 117 -12.68 6.95 9.51
C GLU A 117 -11.59 5.99 9.98
N ALA A 118 -10.45 6.52 10.46
CA ALA A 118 -9.36 5.73 11.00
C ALA A 118 -9.79 4.91 12.21
N HIS A 119 -10.46 5.54 13.19
CA HIS A 119 -11.00 4.86 14.37
C HIS A 119 -12.03 3.80 14.00
N LEU A 120 -12.94 4.10 13.06
CA LEU A 120 -13.95 3.14 12.60
C LEU A 120 -13.30 1.94 11.93
N ALA A 121 -12.31 2.16 11.05
CA ALA A 121 -11.57 1.09 10.38
C ALA A 121 -10.88 0.16 11.38
N VAL A 122 -10.17 0.74 12.38
CA VAL A 122 -9.49 -0.03 13.44
C VAL A 122 -10.50 -0.81 14.29
N ALA A 123 -11.62 -0.19 14.69
CA ALA A 123 -12.68 -0.85 15.44
C ALA A 123 -13.31 -2.03 14.68
N HIS A 124 -13.30 -1.97 13.36
CA HIS A 124 -13.80 -3.02 12.46
C HIS A 124 -12.73 -4.03 12.04
N GLY A 125 -11.52 -3.97 12.60
CA GLY A 125 -10.49 -4.98 12.44
C GLY A 125 -9.49 -4.72 11.33
N ALA A 126 -9.26 -3.46 10.94
CA ALA A 126 -8.13 -3.09 10.08
C ALA A 126 -6.81 -3.34 10.81
N ASP A 127 -5.85 -3.94 10.10
CA ASP A 127 -4.50 -4.21 10.59
C ASP A 127 -3.52 -3.08 10.23
N TYR A 128 -3.83 -2.27 9.21
CA TYR A 128 -3.11 -1.05 8.86
C TYR A 128 -4.04 -0.08 8.12
N LEU A 129 -3.61 1.19 8.05
CA LEU A 129 -4.34 2.23 7.33
C LEU A 129 -3.50 2.78 6.17
N GLY A 130 -4.15 3.02 5.01
CA GLY A 130 -3.64 3.84 3.93
C GLY A 130 -4.23 5.25 4.02
N VAL A 131 -3.40 6.25 4.29
CA VAL A 131 -3.87 7.63 4.57
C VAL A 131 -3.37 8.58 3.48
N GLY A 132 -4.29 9.23 2.78
CA GLY A 132 -3.99 10.13 1.66
C GLY A 132 -5.23 10.84 1.10
N ALA A 133 -5.11 11.68 0.01
CA ALA A 133 -3.80 11.88 -0.69
C ALA A 133 -2.90 12.84 0.08
N ALA A 134 -1.64 12.44 0.30
CA ALA A 134 -0.67 13.29 0.98
C ALA A 134 -0.25 14.51 0.14
N PHE A 135 -0.21 14.34 -1.18
CA PHE A 135 0.05 15.38 -2.17
C PHE A 135 -0.88 15.21 -3.38
N SER A 136 -0.96 16.25 -4.22
CA SER A 136 -1.74 16.17 -5.48
C SER A 136 -1.28 14.99 -6.34
N THR A 137 -2.24 14.23 -6.88
CA THR A 137 -1.99 13.01 -7.66
C THR A 137 -2.87 12.98 -8.90
N HIS A 138 -2.39 12.30 -9.93
CA HIS A 138 -3.14 12.01 -11.15
C HIS A 138 -3.56 10.53 -11.26
N THR A 139 -3.10 9.67 -10.35
CA THR A 139 -3.40 8.22 -10.36
C THR A 139 -4.84 7.92 -9.94
N LYS A 140 -5.36 8.67 -8.96
CA LYS A 140 -6.79 8.72 -8.61
C LYS A 140 -7.24 10.17 -8.73
N THR A 141 -8.25 10.44 -9.55
CA THR A 141 -8.76 11.79 -9.85
C THR A 141 -9.88 12.23 -8.90
N ASP A 142 -10.37 11.32 -8.09
CA ASP A 142 -11.51 11.46 -7.17
C ASP A 142 -11.11 11.59 -5.70
N VAL A 143 -9.81 11.86 -5.42
CA VAL A 143 -9.30 11.98 -4.06
C VAL A 143 -8.75 13.39 -3.82
N ASP A 144 -9.31 14.08 -2.83
CA ASP A 144 -8.81 15.37 -2.37
C ASP A 144 -7.48 15.23 -1.62
N VAL A 145 -6.63 16.24 -1.72
CA VAL A 145 -5.40 16.32 -0.91
C VAL A 145 -5.80 16.55 0.54
N LEU A 146 -5.19 15.80 1.45
CA LEU A 146 -5.41 15.98 2.89
C LEU A 146 -5.07 17.41 3.33
N PRO A 147 -5.88 18.01 4.23
CA PRO A 147 -5.51 19.24 4.90
C PRO A 147 -4.16 19.12 5.60
N GLU A 148 -3.43 20.23 5.69
CA GLU A 148 -2.16 20.27 6.43
C GLU A 148 -2.33 19.77 7.87
N GLY A 149 -1.41 18.91 8.33
CA GLY A 149 -1.46 18.31 9.67
C GLY A 149 -2.38 17.09 9.80
N ARG A 150 -3.32 16.85 8.87
CA ARG A 150 -4.30 15.75 8.97
C ARG A 150 -3.64 14.37 9.03
N LEU A 151 -2.59 14.13 8.24
CA LEU A 151 -1.86 12.86 8.30
C LEU A 151 -1.30 12.61 9.70
N LYS A 152 -0.72 13.64 10.32
CA LYS A 152 -0.20 13.54 11.68
C LYS A 152 -1.29 13.29 12.71
N GLU A 153 -2.42 13.98 12.62
CA GLU A 153 -3.57 13.78 13.52
C GLU A 153 -4.05 12.33 13.47
N ILE A 154 -4.13 11.75 12.28
CA ILE A 154 -4.54 10.34 12.10
C ILE A 154 -3.48 9.41 12.70
N CYS A 155 -2.20 9.60 12.38
CA CYS A 155 -1.12 8.76 12.91
C CYS A 155 -1.06 8.78 14.43
N ASP A 156 -1.26 9.94 15.06
CA ASP A 156 -1.23 10.09 16.51
C ASP A 156 -2.48 9.47 17.20
N SER A 157 -3.54 9.17 16.42
CA SER A 157 -4.83 8.72 16.97
C SER A 157 -5.01 7.20 16.98
N VAL A 158 -4.12 6.44 16.33
CA VAL A 158 -4.23 4.97 16.16
C VAL A 158 -2.93 4.26 16.51
N ASP A 159 -3.02 2.99 16.90
CA ASP A 159 -1.86 2.14 17.23
C ASP A 159 -1.45 1.21 16.08
N VAL A 160 -2.30 1.06 15.04
CA VAL A 160 -1.98 0.25 13.85
C VAL A 160 -1.03 1.01 12.92
N PRO A 161 -0.22 0.30 12.11
CA PRO A 161 0.64 0.96 11.12
C PRO A 161 -0.13 1.87 10.15
N VAL A 162 0.44 3.03 9.86
CA VAL A 162 -0.12 3.99 8.88
C VAL A 162 0.87 4.18 7.74
N VAL A 163 0.41 3.98 6.50
CA VAL A 163 1.17 4.30 5.30
C VAL A 163 0.61 5.55 4.64
N ALA A 164 1.45 6.53 4.37
CA ALA A 164 1.07 7.70 3.59
C ALA A 164 0.98 7.32 2.11
N ILE A 165 -0.07 7.78 1.42
CA ILE A 165 -0.30 7.51 -0.01
C ILE A 165 -0.75 8.77 -0.74
N GLY A 166 -0.54 8.81 -2.06
CA GLY A 166 -1.02 9.85 -2.97
C GLY A 166 0.00 10.94 -3.27
N GLY A 167 0.44 11.02 -4.52
CA GLY A 167 1.33 12.03 -5.05
C GLY A 167 2.74 12.06 -4.47
N ILE A 168 3.17 11.00 -3.79
CA ILE A 168 4.49 10.89 -3.16
C ILE A 168 5.51 10.45 -4.21
N HIS A 169 6.65 11.14 -4.27
CA HIS A 169 7.81 10.84 -5.11
C HIS A 169 9.09 11.35 -4.45
N LYS A 170 10.27 11.00 -4.96
CA LYS A 170 11.57 11.32 -4.34
C LYS A 170 11.79 12.80 -4.00
N ASP A 171 11.22 13.74 -4.78
CA ASP A 171 11.43 15.17 -4.54
C ASP A 171 10.56 15.73 -3.40
N ASN A 172 9.52 15.00 -2.97
CA ASN A 172 8.61 15.47 -1.92
C ASN A 172 8.51 14.53 -0.71
N ILE A 173 8.97 13.30 -0.82
CA ILE A 173 8.86 12.27 0.24
C ILE A 173 9.40 12.76 1.59
N LEU A 174 10.50 13.51 1.62
CA LEU A 174 11.09 14.04 2.85
C LEU A 174 10.21 15.08 3.57
N LYS A 175 9.18 15.63 2.89
CA LYS A 175 8.19 16.53 3.54
C LYS A 175 7.27 15.77 4.51
N LEU A 176 7.23 14.43 4.44
CA LEU A 176 6.49 13.58 5.38
C LEU A 176 7.20 13.39 6.72
N LYS A 177 8.41 13.93 6.88
CA LYS A 177 9.15 13.85 8.15
C LYS A 177 8.35 14.49 9.28
N GLY A 178 8.18 13.76 10.39
CA GLY A 178 7.39 14.20 11.54
C GLY A 178 5.87 13.97 11.42
N SER A 179 5.40 13.36 10.32
CA SER A 179 3.98 13.02 10.15
C SER A 179 3.51 11.87 11.03
N GLY A 180 4.43 11.03 11.54
CA GLY A 180 4.09 9.83 12.28
C GLY A 180 3.78 8.60 11.41
N ALA A 181 3.77 8.74 10.06
CA ALA A 181 3.58 7.60 9.17
C ALA A 181 4.69 6.56 9.35
N ASP A 182 4.34 5.29 9.27
CA ASP A 182 5.25 4.14 9.40
C ASP A 182 5.84 3.69 8.06
N GLY A 183 5.35 4.26 6.94
CA GLY A 183 5.84 3.98 5.61
C GLY A 183 5.10 4.77 4.54
N VAL A 184 5.41 4.48 3.28
CA VAL A 184 4.79 5.11 2.11
C VAL A 184 4.29 4.07 1.13
N ALA A 185 3.10 4.30 0.55
CA ALA A 185 2.55 3.52 -0.54
C ALA A 185 2.66 4.31 -1.85
N LEU A 186 3.29 3.72 -2.85
CA LEU A 186 3.70 4.37 -4.08
C LEU A 186 3.17 3.63 -5.31
N VAL A 187 2.70 4.37 -6.30
CA VAL A 187 2.24 3.87 -7.61
C VAL A 187 3.19 4.36 -8.69
N SER A 188 2.94 5.54 -9.24
CA SER A 188 3.69 6.10 -10.36
C SER A 188 5.17 6.33 -10.04
N ALA A 189 5.52 6.70 -8.81
CA ALA A 189 6.91 6.89 -8.41
C ALA A 189 7.77 5.63 -8.62
N ILE A 190 7.16 4.44 -8.52
CA ILE A 190 7.83 3.16 -8.78
C ILE A 190 7.66 2.77 -10.25
N PHE A 191 6.42 2.61 -10.71
CA PHE A 191 6.12 1.92 -11.96
C PHE A 191 6.32 2.78 -13.23
N SER A 192 6.46 4.11 -13.10
CA SER A 192 6.84 4.97 -14.21
C SER A 192 8.36 5.10 -14.40
N ALA A 193 9.17 4.63 -13.47
CA ALA A 193 10.62 4.73 -13.51
C ALA A 193 11.21 3.91 -14.68
N GLU A 194 12.33 4.40 -15.24
CA GLU A 194 13.07 3.67 -16.27
C GLU A 194 13.83 2.46 -15.69
N ASP A 195 14.34 2.59 -14.47
CA ASP A 195 14.99 1.54 -13.69
C ASP A 195 14.26 1.43 -12.34
N ILE A 196 13.29 0.50 -12.30
CA ILE A 196 12.42 0.30 -11.14
C ILE A 196 13.24 -0.17 -9.92
N GLU A 197 14.24 -1.04 -10.13
CA GLU A 197 15.07 -1.55 -9.03
C GLU A 197 15.89 -0.41 -8.39
N ALA A 198 16.54 0.43 -9.19
CA ALA A 198 17.31 1.56 -8.69
C ALA A 198 16.42 2.60 -7.99
N GLU A 199 15.26 2.94 -8.58
CA GLU A 199 14.30 3.88 -7.99
C GLU A 199 13.76 3.37 -6.64
N CYS A 200 13.42 2.09 -6.52
CA CYS A 200 12.97 1.50 -5.26
C CYS A 200 14.05 1.53 -4.17
N LYS A 201 15.34 1.31 -4.52
CA LYS A 201 16.46 1.45 -3.57
C LYS A 201 16.57 2.87 -3.02
N GLU A 202 16.44 3.88 -3.90
CA GLU A 202 16.48 5.29 -3.51
C GLU A 202 15.28 5.66 -2.64
N LEU A 203 14.06 5.30 -3.07
CA LEU A 203 12.82 5.56 -2.33
C LEU A 203 12.82 4.89 -0.96
N LYS A 204 13.36 3.66 -0.84
CA LYS A 204 13.51 2.99 0.45
C LYS A 204 14.42 3.76 1.38
N ALA A 205 15.60 4.17 0.91
CA ALA A 205 16.57 4.93 1.71
C ALA A 205 15.98 6.27 2.18
N LEU A 206 15.20 6.95 1.33
CA LEU A 206 14.49 8.18 1.70
C LEU A 206 13.39 7.92 2.73
N THR A 207 12.63 6.82 2.59
CA THR A 207 11.58 6.44 3.55
C THR A 207 12.19 6.12 4.92
N GLU A 208 13.30 5.40 4.96
CA GLU A 208 14.05 5.11 6.19
C GLU A 208 14.49 6.40 6.92
N GLN A 209 14.88 7.45 6.19
CA GLN A 209 15.22 8.74 6.79
C GLN A 209 14.04 9.43 7.45
N ILE A 210 12.80 9.21 6.95
CA ILE A 210 11.59 9.76 7.56
C ILE A 210 11.28 9.03 8.86
N ILE A 211 11.28 7.69 8.81
CA ILE A 211 10.78 6.82 9.87
C ILE A 211 11.77 6.77 11.05
N TYR A 212 13.06 6.53 10.78
CA TYR A 212 14.06 6.33 11.82
C TYR A 212 14.65 7.62 12.39
N SER A 213 14.46 8.77 11.73
CA SER A 213 14.86 10.05 12.32
C SER A 213 13.98 10.48 13.52
N ASN A 214 12.83 9.84 13.72
CA ASN A 214 11.95 10.06 14.86
C ASN A 214 12.28 9.15 16.07
N SER A 215 13.23 8.22 15.94
CA SER A 215 13.58 7.23 16.98
C SER A 215 14.74 7.66 17.87
N THR A 216 15.15 8.94 17.81
CA THR A 216 16.23 9.45 18.67
C THR A 216 15.64 10.37 19.73
N PHE A 217 14.97 9.74 20.74
CA PHE A 217 14.84 10.30 22.08
C PHE A 217 14.48 9.16 23.06
#